data_0febb95e7e2ec8eae4c2cf593c43c2fc
#
_entry.id   0febb95e7e2ec8eae4c2cf593c43c2fc
#
_cell.length_a   1.000
_cell.length_b   1.000
_cell.length_c   1.000
_cell.angle_alpha   90.00
_cell.angle_beta   90.00
_cell.angle_gamma   90.00
#
_symmetry.space_group_name_H-M   'P 1'
#
loop_
_entity.id
_entity.type
_entity.pdbx_description
1 polymer ?
#
loop_
_entity_poly.entity_id
_entity_poly.type
_entity_poly.pdbx_seq_one_letter_code
_entity_poly.pdbx_strand_id
1 'polypeptide(L)'
;MTTGVVMLLGMENNEVTSDRQKTFRHLKEVRADAIKHYLLAQELHSERREIIRGLIKDGVSQAEIARELGVTRQAIQKMLA
;
A
#
# COMPACT_ATOMS: atom_id res chain seq x y z
N MET A 1 -22.73 34.95 4.61
CA MET A 1 -22.34 34.58 4.48
C MET A 1 -22.14 34.11 4.46
N THR A 2 -21.84 34.44 4.74
CA THR A 2 -21.33 34.08 4.82
C THR A 2 -21.09 33.62 5.05
N THR A 3 -20.98 34.06 5.45
CA THR A 3 -20.47 33.80 5.75
C THR A 3 -20.28 33.41 5.89
N GLY A 4 -20.42 33.76 6.21
CA GLY A 4 -19.84 33.57 6.48
C GLY A 4 -19.63 33.67 6.55
N VAL A 5 -19.46 34.29 6.89
CA VAL A 5 -18.91 34.61 7.01
C VAL A 5 -18.41 35.06 7.36
N VAL A 6 -18.12 35.79 7.94
CA VAL A 6 -17.28 36.26 8.12
C VAL A 6 -17.02 36.79 9.17
N MET A 7 -17.27 37.39 9.95
CA MET A 7 -16.93 37.89 10.85
C MET A 7 -16.93 37.38 11.90
N LEU A 8 -17.40 37.19 12.41
CA LEU A 8 -17.40 36.55 13.32
C LEU A 8 -16.94 35.52 12.92
N LEU A 9 -16.56 35.49 12.24
CA LEU A 9 -16.07 34.60 11.63
C LEU A 9 -14.81 34.22 12.09
N GLY A 10 -14.08 34.97 12.74
CA GLY A 10 -12.75 34.78 13.10
C GLY A 10 -12.47 33.52 13.85
N MET A 11 -13.14 33.33 14.95
CA MET A 11 -12.85 32.23 15.80
C MET A 11 -13.27 30.91 15.23
N GLU A 12 -14.43 30.85 14.66
CA GLU A 12 -14.91 29.65 14.01
C GLU A 12 -14.02 29.24 12.83
N ASN A 13 -13.61 30.23 12.05
CA ASN A 13 -12.74 29.96 10.93
C ASN A 13 -11.40 29.43 11.36
N ASN A 14 -10.86 29.90 12.47
CA ASN A 14 -9.62 29.41 13.00
C ASN A 14 -9.73 27.97 13.44
N GLU A 15 -10.84 27.60 14.07
CA GLU A 15 -11.06 26.23 14.50
C GLU A 15 -11.17 25.30 13.30
N VAL A 16 -11.92 25.68 12.29
CA VAL A 16 -12.08 24.87 11.08
C VAL A 16 -10.74 24.71 10.38
N THR A 17 -9.97 25.79 10.29
CA THR A 17 -8.65 25.73 9.66
C THR A 17 -7.71 24.80 10.44
N SER A 18 -7.75 24.86 11.76
CA SER A 18 -6.91 24.02 12.59
C SER A 18 -7.26 22.54 12.41
N ASP A 19 -8.56 22.21 12.40
CA ASP A 19 -9.02 20.84 12.18
C ASP A 19 -8.64 20.36 10.79
N ARG A 20 -8.79 21.23 9.81
CA ARG A 20 -8.41 20.89 8.44
C ARG A 20 -6.92 20.62 8.33
N GLN A 21 -6.10 21.41 9.01
CA GLN A 21 -4.66 21.20 9.00
C GLN A 21 -4.29 19.88 9.65
N LYS A 22 -4.96 19.52 10.74
CA LYS A 22 -4.74 18.23 11.38
C LYS A 22 -5.11 17.08 10.46
N THR A 23 -6.20 17.22 9.75
CA THR A 23 -6.65 16.21 8.80
C THR A 23 -5.63 16.05 7.67
N PHE A 24 -5.11 17.15 7.14
CA PHE A 24 -4.10 17.08 6.10
C PHE A 24 -2.81 16.46 6.59
N ARG A 25 -2.43 16.75 7.84
CA ARG A 25 -1.24 16.14 8.42
C ARG A 25 -1.42 14.64 8.52
N HIS A 26 -2.57 14.21 9.00
CA HIS A 26 -2.88 12.80 9.09
C HIS A 26 -2.87 12.12 7.71
N LEU A 27 -3.45 12.79 6.72
CA LEU A 27 -3.45 12.28 5.35
C LEU A 27 -2.03 12.09 4.83
N LYS A 28 -1.16 13.05 5.09
CA LYS A 28 0.23 12.95 4.65
C LYS A 28 0.95 11.78 5.31
N GLU A 29 0.66 11.53 6.59
CA GLU A 29 1.24 10.41 7.30
C GLU A 29 0.75 9.08 6.73
N VAL A 30 -0.55 8.96 6.51
CA VAL A 30 -1.13 7.76 5.94
C VAL A 30 -0.57 7.51 4.55
N ARG A 31 -0.45 8.56 3.75
CA ARG A 31 0.10 8.44 2.40
C ARG A 31 1.56 7.99 2.44
N ALA A 32 2.34 8.57 3.33
CA ALA A 32 3.75 8.19 3.46
C ALA A 32 3.88 6.71 3.84
N ASP A 33 3.05 6.26 4.77
CA ASP A 33 3.04 4.86 5.17
C ASP A 33 2.62 3.96 4.02
N ALA A 34 1.61 4.36 3.27
CA ALA A 34 1.13 3.58 2.12
C ALA A 34 2.23 3.43 1.08
N ILE A 35 2.97 4.49 0.79
CA ILE A 35 4.09 4.44 -0.16
C ILE A 35 5.19 3.52 0.36
N LYS A 36 5.52 3.64 1.64
CA LYS A 36 6.55 2.81 2.27
C LYS A 36 6.20 1.33 2.17
N HIS A 37 4.95 0.99 2.50
CA HIS A 37 4.50 -0.40 2.45
C HIS A 37 4.45 -0.91 1.01
N TYR A 38 4.07 -0.06 0.07
CA TYR A 38 4.06 -0.43 -1.34
C TYR A 38 5.47 -0.79 -1.82
N LEU A 39 6.46 0.05 -1.48
CA LEU A 39 7.84 -0.21 -1.88
C LEU A 39 8.38 -1.49 -1.24
N LEU A 40 8.06 -1.71 0.04
CA LEU A 40 8.46 -2.93 0.72
C LEU A 40 7.81 -4.14 0.07
N ALA A 41 6.52 -4.05 -0.29
CA ALA A 41 5.83 -5.14 -0.96
C ALA A 41 6.48 -5.45 -2.31
N GLN A 42 6.92 -4.43 -3.04
CA GLN A 42 7.60 -4.64 -4.31
C GLN A 42 8.90 -5.40 -4.12
N GLU A 43 9.66 -5.07 -3.10
CA GLU A 43 10.89 -5.78 -2.79
C GLU A 43 10.62 -7.24 -2.47
N LEU A 44 9.62 -7.50 -1.64
CA LEU A 44 9.26 -8.85 -1.24
C LEU A 44 8.73 -9.66 -2.42
N HIS A 45 7.97 -9.02 -3.30
CA HIS A 45 7.48 -9.67 -4.51
C HIS A 45 8.65 -10.06 -5.42
N SER A 46 9.64 -9.20 -5.53
CA SER A 46 10.83 -9.48 -6.33
C SER A 46 11.61 -10.65 -5.75
N GLU A 47 11.80 -10.64 -4.44
CA GLU A 47 12.48 -11.72 -3.75
C GLU A 47 11.73 -13.04 -3.93
N ARG A 48 10.42 -13.02 -3.77
CA ARG A 48 9.58 -14.21 -3.95
C ARG A 48 9.74 -14.78 -5.36
N ARG A 49 9.75 -13.90 -6.36
CA ARG A 49 9.90 -14.31 -7.76
C ARG A 49 11.24 -15.01 -7.97
N GLU A 50 12.31 -14.48 -7.39
CA GLU A 50 13.63 -15.06 -7.53
C GLU A 50 13.72 -16.41 -6.88
N ILE A 51 13.13 -16.57 -5.71
CA ILE A 51 13.12 -17.85 -5.01
C ILE A 51 12.37 -18.89 -5.83
N ILE A 52 11.21 -18.52 -6.37
CA ILE A 52 10.40 -19.45 -7.17
C ILE A 52 11.18 -19.86 -8.41
N ARG A 53 11.82 -18.90 -9.08
CA ARG A 53 12.65 -19.22 -10.27
C ARG A 53 13.78 -20.17 -9.94
N GLY A 54 14.40 -19.98 -8.77
CA GLY A 54 15.44 -20.88 -8.32
C GLY A 54 14.95 -22.29 -8.11
N LEU A 55 13.77 -22.43 -7.50
CA LEU A 55 13.19 -23.75 -7.29
C LEU A 55 12.89 -24.43 -8.61
N ILE A 56 12.34 -23.69 -9.58
CA ILE A 56 12.03 -24.24 -10.89
C ILE A 56 13.32 -24.69 -11.59
N LYS A 57 14.36 -23.88 -11.47
CA LYS A 57 15.65 -24.21 -12.07
C LYS A 57 16.20 -25.49 -11.46
N ASP A 58 15.94 -25.74 -10.19
CA ASP A 58 16.37 -26.95 -9.49
C ASP A 58 15.47 -28.15 -9.75
N GLY A 59 14.47 -28.00 -10.60
CA GLY A 59 13.62 -29.11 -11.01
C GLY A 59 12.29 -29.22 -10.30
N VAL A 60 11.97 -28.26 -9.43
CA VAL A 60 10.68 -28.26 -8.73
C VAL A 60 9.61 -27.72 -9.67
N SER A 61 8.48 -28.42 -9.76
CA SER A 61 7.41 -28.00 -10.67
C SER A 61 6.57 -26.86 -10.06
N GLN A 62 5.92 -26.10 -10.94
CA GLN A 62 5.02 -25.05 -10.48
C GLN A 62 3.87 -25.62 -9.64
N ALA A 63 3.40 -26.81 -10.01
CA ALA A 63 2.33 -27.47 -9.27
C ALA A 63 2.76 -27.80 -7.85
N GLU A 64 3.99 -28.25 -7.69
CA GLU A 64 4.52 -28.56 -6.36
C GLU A 64 4.64 -27.31 -5.51
N ILE A 65 5.16 -26.23 -6.10
CA ILE A 65 5.27 -24.94 -5.39
C ILE A 65 3.89 -24.47 -4.98
N ALA A 66 2.91 -24.57 -5.87
CA ALA A 66 1.55 -24.16 -5.58
C ALA A 66 0.98 -24.93 -4.40
N ARG A 67 1.22 -26.23 -4.35
CA ARG A 67 0.75 -27.06 -3.23
C ARG A 67 1.38 -26.63 -1.91
N GLU A 68 2.67 -26.37 -1.93
CA GLU A 68 3.38 -25.96 -0.72
C GLU A 68 2.87 -24.62 -0.19
N LEU A 69 2.54 -23.71 -1.09
CA LEU A 69 2.04 -22.38 -0.70
C LEU A 69 0.52 -22.37 -0.46
N GLY A 70 -0.18 -23.44 -0.82
CA GLY A 70 -1.63 -23.47 -0.70
C GLY A 70 -2.35 -22.56 -1.68
N VAL A 71 -1.76 -22.38 -2.87
CA VAL A 71 -2.34 -21.53 -3.91
C VAL A 71 -2.50 -22.33 -5.20
N THR A 72 -3.06 -21.69 -6.22
CA THR A 72 -3.22 -22.36 -7.52
C THR A 72 -1.95 -22.21 -8.34
N ARG A 73 -1.82 -23.10 -9.33
CA ARG A 73 -0.70 -23.01 -10.28
C ARG A 73 -0.73 -21.69 -11.05
N GLN A 74 -1.95 -21.20 -11.37
CA GLN A 74 -2.10 -19.90 -12.02
C GLN A 74 -1.56 -18.76 -11.16
N ALA A 75 -1.75 -18.86 -9.85
CA ALA A 75 -1.20 -17.86 -8.94
C ALA A 75 0.33 -17.84 -9.01
N ILE A 76 0.95 -19.02 -9.12
CA ILE A 76 2.41 -19.10 -9.27
C ILE A 76 2.84 -18.44 -10.58
N GLN A 77 2.11 -18.67 -11.66
CA GLN A 77 2.42 -18.04 -12.94
C GLN A 77 2.34 -16.50 -12.84
N LYS A 78 1.35 -16.00 -12.13
CA LYS A 78 1.22 -14.55 -11.91
C LYS A 78 2.38 -14.02 -11.07
N MET A 79 2.84 -14.78 -10.10
CA MET A 79 3.97 -14.37 -9.28
C MET A 79 5.26 -14.27 -10.07
N LEU A 80 5.36 -15.01 -11.17
CA LEU A 80 6.54 -15.01 -12.02
C LEU A 80 6.50 -13.94 -13.11
N ALA A 81 5.35 -13.37 -13.35
CA ALA A 81 5.16 -12.40 -14.42
C ALA A 81 5.83 -11.04 -14.16
#